data_5c03eac642fe28b24d7669dfe027b585
#
_entry.id   5c03eac642fe28b24d7669dfe027b585
#
_cell.length_a   1.000
_cell.length_b   1.000
_cell.length_c   1.000
_cell.angle_alpha   90.00
_cell.angle_beta   90.00
_cell.angle_gamma   90.00
#
_symmetry.space_group_name_H-M   'P 1'
#
loop_
_entity.id
_entity.type
_entity.pdbx_description
1 polymer ?
#
loop_
_entity_poly.entity_id
_entity_poly.type
_entity_poly.pdbx_seq_one_letter_code
_entity_poly.pdbx_strand_id
1 'polypeptide(L)'
;MRAILAFCLLALCLPATADQRLFYQPLNRDAKVTPAQWQQLWHATVAQGGKTLIVQWSAYGDSDFGGAQGWLANSLRSARAQGLQVVLGLYMDPAYYQRLEELDGEGLNSYWKAQLGRSLTQYQQLRQAWQLPVEGWYLPMELDDQHFRDPARREALFSQLQAFNRQLDKPLHISAFSAGKLSPRVNAAWLDQLAGLGLSVWWQDGAGTGRLPPLVRQGYEQALPCRIGVVREAFRQVSAPGQAFRAEPAEPKLASGCHAEAVFALRYRPWAQKVLPQN
;
A
#
# COMPACT_ATOMS: atom_id res chain seq x y z
N MET A 1 -12.95 -16.66 64.35
CA MET A 1 -13.35 -16.90 62.97
C MET A 1 -12.89 -15.67 62.13
N ARG A 2 -11.82 -15.81 61.38
CA ARG A 2 -11.28 -14.73 60.52
C ARG A 2 -11.69 -15.08 59.08
N ALA A 3 -12.54 -14.26 58.49
CA ALA A 3 -12.92 -14.38 57.08
C ALA A 3 -11.82 -13.71 56.22
N ILE A 4 -11.19 -14.50 55.36
CA ILE A 4 -10.24 -14.02 54.35
C ILE A 4 -11.05 -13.69 53.10
N LEU A 5 -11.20 -12.39 52.79
CA LEU A 5 -11.75 -11.97 51.50
C LEU A 5 -10.67 -12.14 50.40
N ALA A 6 -10.86 -13.11 49.53
CA ALA A 6 -10.03 -13.26 48.34
C ALA A 6 -10.53 -12.25 47.28
N PHE A 7 -9.71 -11.25 46.96
CA PHE A 7 -9.93 -10.28 45.90
C PHE A 7 -9.44 -10.91 44.59
N CYS A 8 -10.37 -11.45 43.77
CA CYS A 8 -10.03 -11.86 42.41
C CYS A 8 -9.82 -10.61 41.53
N LEU A 9 -8.55 -10.27 41.24
CA LEU A 9 -8.21 -9.33 40.18
C LEU A 9 -8.54 -10.01 38.83
N LEU A 10 -9.68 -9.64 38.22
CA LEU A 10 -9.92 -9.87 36.80
C LEU A 10 -8.95 -8.96 36.01
N ALA A 11 -7.85 -9.52 35.54
CA ALA A 11 -7.02 -8.91 34.53
C ALA A 11 -7.84 -8.85 33.22
N LEU A 12 -8.39 -7.67 32.90
CA LEU A 12 -8.94 -7.39 31.59
C LEU A 12 -7.78 -7.47 30.58
N CYS A 13 -7.60 -8.62 29.95
CA CYS A 13 -6.78 -8.72 28.74
C CYS A 13 -7.47 -7.87 27.65
N LEU A 14 -7.11 -6.60 27.56
CA LEU A 14 -7.43 -5.81 26.37
C LEU A 14 -6.71 -6.48 25.19
N PRO A 15 -7.42 -6.83 24.11
CA PRO A 15 -6.76 -7.37 22.93
C PRO A 15 -5.71 -6.32 22.51
N ALA A 16 -4.45 -6.73 22.45
CA ALA A 16 -3.41 -5.89 21.85
C ALA A 16 -3.85 -5.65 20.40
N THR A 17 -4.30 -4.45 20.10
CA THR A 17 -4.60 -4.06 18.73
C THR A 17 -3.28 -4.10 17.98
N ALA A 18 -3.12 -5.08 17.09
CA ALA A 18 -1.94 -5.18 16.25
C ALA A 18 -1.77 -3.87 15.48
N ASP A 19 -0.52 -3.39 15.38
CA ASP A 19 -0.17 -2.17 14.66
C ASP A 19 -0.67 -2.24 13.23
N GLN A 20 -1.82 -1.62 12.97
CA GLN A 20 -2.47 -1.73 11.67
C GLN A 20 -1.89 -0.69 10.71
N ARG A 21 -1.35 -1.18 9.59
CA ARG A 21 -0.97 -0.36 8.43
C ARG A 21 -2.14 -0.32 7.47
N LEU A 22 -2.46 0.87 6.97
CA LEU A 22 -3.61 1.08 6.09
C LEU A 22 -3.16 1.77 4.82
N PHE A 23 -3.48 1.19 3.68
CA PHE A 23 -3.35 1.88 2.40
C PHE A 23 -4.45 2.92 2.26
N TYR A 24 -4.07 4.12 1.85
CA TYR A 24 -4.97 5.16 1.44
C TYR A 24 -4.69 5.56 -0.01
N GLN A 25 -5.68 5.39 -0.86
CA GLN A 25 -5.67 5.77 -2.26
C GLN A 25 -6.36 7.12 -2.42
N PRO A 26 -5.61 8.23 -2.60
CA PRO A 26 -6.21 9.56 -2.83
C PRO A 26 -6.93 9.61 -4.16
N LEU A 27 -8.14 10.15 -4.17
CA LEU A 27 -8.94 10.35 -5.38
C LEU A 27 -9.38 11.82 -5.45
N ASN A 28 -9.49 12.38 -6.65
CA ASN A 28 -9.88 13.79 -6.82
C ASN A 28 -11.20 14.16 -6.13
N ARG A 29 -12.14 13.20 -6.02
CA ARG A 29 -13.39 13.40 -5.29
C ARG A 29 -13.21 13.62 -3.78
N ASP A 30 -12.09 13.17 -3.20
CA ASP A 30 -11.81 13.34 -1.77
C ASP A 30 -11.52 14.81 -1.41
N ALA A 31 -11.28 15.68 -2.40
CA ALA A 31 -11.23 17.13 -2.22
C ALA A 31 -12.51 17.75 -1.63
N LYS A 32 -13.64 17.03 -1.71
CA LYS A 32 -14.92 17.45 -1.11
C LYS A 32 -15.00 17.20 0.40
N VAL A 33 -14.08 16.41 0.96
CA VAL A 33 -14.03 16.10 2.39
C VAL A 33 -13.52 17.33 3.13
N THR A 34 -14.31 17.82 4.09
CA THR A 34 -13.95 19.00 4.87
C THR A 34 -12.82 18.74 5.86
N PRO A 35 -12.09 19.77 6.33
CA PRO A 35 -11.05 19.59 7.36
C PRO A 35 -11.55 18.89 8.63
N ALA A 36 -12.77 19.19 9.08
CA ALA A 36 -13.38 18.55 10.25
C ALA A 36 -13.65 17.06 10.02
N GLN A 37 -14.11 16.69 8.81
CA GLN A 37 -14.34 15.30 8.43
C GLN A 37 -13.01 14.53 8.33
N TRP A 38 -11.95 15.14 7.80
CA TRP A 38 -10.61 14.55 7.81
C TRP A 38 -10.11 14.29 9.22
N GLN A 39 -10.26 15.25 10.12
CA GLN A 39 -9.89 15.09 11.52
C GLN A 39 -10.67 13.95 12.19
N GLN A 40 -11.98 13.86 11.95
CA GLN A 40 -12.83 12.77 12.44
C GLN A 40 -12.39 11.40 11.90
N LEU A 41 -12.06 11.33 10.61
CA LEU A 41 -11.57 10.09 9.97
C LEU A 41 -10.28 9.61 10.62
N TRP A 42 -9.31 10.50 10.79
CA TRP A 42 -8.02 10.13 11.38
C TRP A 42 -8.14 9.74 12.84
N HIS A 43 -8.95 10.45 13.61
CA HIS A 43 -9.26 10.09 14.99
C HIS A 43 -9.89 8.68 15.06
N ALA A 44 -10.88 8.40 14.23
CA ALA A 44 -11.50 7.08 14.17
C ALA A 44 -10.49 6.00 13.72
N THR A 45 -9.60 6.31 12.77
CA THR A 45 -8.57 5.39 12.29
C THR A 45 -7.61 5.00 13.43
N VAL A 46 -7.13 5.97 14.22
CA VAL A 46 -6.29 5.72 15.40
C VAL A 46 -7.03 4.90 16.44
N ALA A 47 -8.29 5.25 16.74
CA ALA A 47 -9.14 4.51 17.69
C ALA A 47 -9.37 3.04 17.28
N GLN A 48 -9.29 2.73 15.98
CA GLN A 48 -9.36 1.36 15.45
C GLN A 48 -7.99 0.67 15.33
N GLY A 49 -6.95 1.21 15.95
CA GLY A 49 -5.61 0.62 15.97
C GLY A 49 -4.73 0.97 14.76
N GLY A 50 -5.18 1.90 13.90
CA GLY A 50 -4.36 2.41 12.79
C GLY A 50 -3.14 3.15 13.32
N LYS A 51 -1.96 2.81 12.82
CA LYS A 51 -0.69 3.48 13.20
C LYS A 51 0.05 4.06 12.01
N THR A 52 -0.05 3.42 10.86
CA THR A 52 0.67 3.86 9.66
C THR A 52 -0.28 3.96 8.47
N LEU A 53 -0.26 5.10 7.80
CA LEU A 53 -0.88 5.28 6.49
C LEU A 53 0.18 5.06 5.41
N ILE A 54 -0.10 4.15 4.48
CA ILE A 54 0.63 4.03 3.22
C ILE A 54 -0.21 4.74 2.16
N VAL A 55 0.14 5.97 1.86
CA VAL A 55 -0.53 6.78 0.85
C VAL A 55 -0.07 6.30 -0.52
N GLN A 56 -0.99 5.85 -1.38
CA GLN A 56 -0.60 5.15 -2.60
C GLN A 56 0.13 6.07 -3.60
N TRP A 57 -0.27 7.34 -3.70
CA TRP A 57 0.41 8.37 -4.51
C TRP A 57 0.14 9.77 -3.97
N SER A 58 1.05 10.69 -4.27
CA SER A 58 0.88 12.14 -4.02
C SER A 58 0.69 12.94 -5.29
N ALA A 59 0.87 12.28 -6.45
CA ALA A 59 0.52 12.80 -7.78
C ALA A 59 0.04 11.64 -8.65
N TYR A 60 -1.02 11.88 -9.43
CA TYR A 60 -1.65 10.91 -10.33
C TYR A 60 -1.92 11.58 -11.67
N GLY A 61 -1.13 11.25 -12.69
CA GLY A 61 -1.12 11.99 -13.95
C GLY A 61 -0.81 13.47 -13.71
N ASP A 62 -1.70 14.34 -14.15
CA ASP A 62 -1.60 15.79 -13.99
C ASP A 62 -2.17 16.31 -12.65
N SER A 63 -2.76 15.42 -11.85
CA SER A 63 -3.31 15.79 -10.54
C SER A 63 -2.25 15.70 -9.45
N ASP A 64 -1.95 16.83 -8.81
CA ASP A 64 -1.09 16.94 -7.63
C ASP A 64 -1.87 17.16 -6.32
N PHE A 65 -3.20 17.00 -6.38
CA PHE A 65 -4.14 17.16 -5.27
C PHE A 65 -4.06 18.52 -4.56
N GLY A 66 -3.65 19.55 -5.32
CA GLY A 66 -3.49 20.94 -4.87
C GLY A 66 -2.12 21.25 -4.26
N GLY A 67 -1.14 20.38 -4.45
CA GLY A 67 0.25 20.60 -4.03
C GLY A 67 0.42 20.74 -2.52
N ALA A 68 1.42 21.52 -2.10
CA ALA A 68 1.81 21.66 -0.69
C ALA A 68 0.74 22.27 0.22
N GLN A 69 -0.16 23.06 -0.33
CA GLN A 69 -1.26 23.71 0.39
C GLN A 69 -2.62 23.07 0.05
N GLY A 70 -2.61 22.01 -0.77
CA GLY A 70 -3.80 21.32 -1.20
C GLY A 70 -4.44 20.44 -0.13
N TRP A 71 -5.60 19.91 -0.48
CA TRP A 71 -6.41 19.12 0.44
C TRP A 71 -5.66 17.88 0.94
N LEU A 72 -4.87 17.21 0.07
CA LEU A 72 -4.15 15.99 0.47
C LEU A 72 -3.06 16.31 1.50
N ALA A 73 -2.21 17.31 1.24
CA ALA A 73 -1.17 17.72 2.18
C ALA A 73 -1.74 18.13 3.53
N ASN A 74 -2.83 18.92 3.54
CA ASN A 74 -3.50 19.35 4.76
C ASN A 74 -4.14 18.17 5.52
N SER A 75 -4.76 17.22 4.81
CA SER A 75 -5.30 16.00 5.39
C SER A 75 -4.20 15.14 6.06
N LEU A 76 -3.05 14.98 5.40
CA LEU A 76 -1.94 14.20 5.96
C LEU A 76 -1.27 14.90 7.16
N ARG A 77 -1.19 16.24 7.18
CA ARG A 77 -0.77 16.99 8.40
C ARG A 77 -1.74 16.72 9.56
N SER A 78 -3.04 16.70 9.29
CA SER A 78 -4.05 16.33 10.29
C SER A 78 -3.89 14.89 10.76
N ALA A 79 -3.60 13.94 9.87
CA ALA A 79 -3.30 12.55 10.23
C ALA A 79 -2.09 12.45 11.15
N ARG A 80 -1.01 13.16 10.83
CA ARG A 80 0.20 13.24 11.67
C ARG A 80 -0.09 13.84 13.05
N ALA A 81 -0.90 14.88 13.12
CA ALA A 81 -1.31 15.50 14.38
C ALA A 81 -2.12 14.53 15.27
N GLN A 82 -2.78 13.52 14.68
CA GLN A 82 -3.48 12.46 15.40
C GLN A 82 -2.54 11.27 15.76
N GLY A 83 -1.24 11.34 15.44
CA GLY A 83 -0.26 10.32 15.79
C GLY A 83 -0.03 9.26 14.70
N LEU A 84 -0.67 9.37 13.54
CA LEU A 84 -0.43 8.45 12.42
C LEU A 84 0.95 8.69 11.79
N GLN A 85 1.69 7.63 11.56
CA GLN A 85 2.88 7.64 10.72
C GLN A 85 2.47 7.66 9.24
N VAL A 86 3.31 8.21 8.37
CA VAL A 86 3.01 8.30 6.93
C VAL A 86 4.16 7.72 6.11
N VAL A 87 3.84 6.75 5.27
CA VAL A 87 4.64 6.36 4.10
C VAL A 87 3.98 7.03 2.90
N LEU A 88 4.71 7.91 2.21
CA LEU A 88 4.10 8.78 1.19
C LEU A 88 4.42 8.29 -0.22
N GLY A 89 3.36 8.07 -1.00
CA GLY A 89 3.45 7.66 -2.38
C GLY A 89 3.98 8.76 -3.30
N LEU A 90 4.75 8.35 -4.27
CA LEU A 90 5.35 9.20 -5.29
C LEU A 90 4.40 9.38 -6.49
N TYR A 91 4.94 9.60 -7.68
CA TYR A 91 4.16 9.81 -8.89
C TYR A 91 3.58 8.49 -9.44
N MET A 92 2.32 8.52 -9.87
CA MET A 92 1.65 7.43 -10.58
C MET A 92 1.21 7.88 -11.98
N ASP A 93 1.60 7.11 -12.99
CA ASP A 93 1.09 7.26 -14.35
C ASP A 93 -0.28 6.54 -14.47
N PRO A 94 -1.38 7.24 -14.82
CA PRO A 94 -2.67 6.60 -15.04
C PRO A 94 -2.66 5.51 -16.12
N ALA A 95 -1.75 5.60 -17.08
CA ALA A 95 -1.59 4.63 -18.16
C ALA A 95 -0.72 3.42 -17.81
N TYR A 96 -0.21 3.32 -16.57
CA TYR A 96 0.77 2.30 -16.17
C TYR A 96 0.41 0.89 -16.61
N TYR A 97 -0.78 0.41 -16.25
CA TYR A 97 -1.21 -0.95 -16.60
C TYR A 97 -1.38 -1.17 -18.11
N GLN A 98 -1.84 -0.15 -18.82
CA GLN A 98 -1.92 -0.20 -20.27
C GLN A 98 -0.50 -0.28 -20.89
N ARG A 99 0.46 0.48 -20.37
CA ARG A 99 1.84 0.44 -20.83
C ARG A 99 2.52 -0.91 -20.56
N LEU A 100 2.20 -1.58 -19.47
CA LEU A 100 2.69 -2.93 -19.19
C LEU A 100 2.27 -3.92 -20.29
N GLU A 101 1.04 -3.81 -20.79
CA GLU A 101 0.50 -4.70 -21.82
C GLU A 101 1.02 -4.36 -23.24
N GLU A 102 1.30 -3.07 -23.51
CA GLU A 102 1.66 -2.59 -24.85
C GLU A 102 3.16 -2.66 -25.15
N LEU A 103 4.00 -2.52 -24.12
CA LEU A 103 5.44 -2.35 -24.30
C LEU A 103 6.18 -3.69 -24.30
N ASP A 104 7.12 -3.84 -25.23
CA ASP A 104 8.10 -4.91 -25.23
C ASP A 104 9.16 -4.74 -24.11
N GLY A 105 10.14 -5.61 -24.04
CA GLY A 105 11.16 -5.58 -22.99
C GLY A 105 12.00 -4.32 -22.96
N GLU A 106 12.38 -3.76 -24.10
CA GLU A 106 13.18 -2.54 -24.21
C GLU A 106 12.33 -1.31 -23.95
N GLY A 107 11.13 -1.24 -24.53
CA GLY A 107 10.15 -0.20 -24.29
C GLY A 107 9.75 -0.12 -22.83
N LEU A 108 9.50 -1.26 -22.17
CA LEU A 108 9.17 -1.33 -20.75
C LEU A 108 10.33 -0.85 -19.88
N ASN A 109 11.57 -1.23 -20.20
CA ASN A 109 12.76 -0.77 -19.48
C ASN A 109 12.93 0.77 -19.56
N SER A 110 12.75 1.33 -20.75
CA SER A 110 12.82 2.78 -20.98
C SER A 110 11.67 3.51 -20.26
N TYR A 111 10.47 2.95 -20.30
CA TYR A 111 9.29 3.48 -19.60
C TYR A 111 9.52 3.52 -18.08
N TRP A 112 9.98 2.43 -17.47
CA TRP A 112 10.29 2.40 -16.05
C TRP A 112 11.33 3.45 -15.65
N LYS A 113 12.39 3.59 -16.44
CA LYS A 113 13.41 4.61 -16.22
C LYS A 113 12.82 6.03 -16.22
N ALA A 114 11.91 6.32 -17.16
CA ALA A 114 11.23 7.61 -17.23
C ALA A 114 10.31 7.84 -16.02
N GLN A 115 9.55 6.83 -15.58
CA GLN A 115 8.65 6.93 -14.43
C GLN A 115 9.42 7.10 -13.12
N LEU A 116 10.56 6.42 -12.96
CA LEU A 116 11.44 6.62 -11.81
C LEU A 116 12.01 8.04 -11.78
N GLY A 117 12.35 8.62 -12.96
CA GLY A 117 12.74 10.02 -13.07
C GLY A 117 11.65 10.99 -12.60
N ARG A 118 10.38 10.76 -13.02
CA ARG A 118 9.23 11.55 -12.54
C ARG A 118 9.03 11.41 -11.03
N SER A 119 9.13 10.18 -10.52
CA SER A 119 9.03 9.91 -9.09
C SER A 119 10.15 10.59 -8.29
N LEU A 120 11.37 10.69 -8.84
CA LEU A 120 12.46 11.42 -8.19
C LEU A 120 12.19 12.94 -8.15
N THR A 121 11.67 13.50 -9.23
CA THR A 121 11.22 14.90 -9.25
C THR A 121 10.14 15.16 -8.23
N GLN A 122 9.14 14.27 -8.14
CA GLN A 122 8.07 14.33 -7.15
C GLN A 122 8.63 14.25 -5.72
N TYR A 123 9.55 13.32 -5.46
CA TYR A 123 10.24 13.21 -4.16
C TYR A 123 10.91 14.51 -3.74
N GLN A 124 11.65 15.16 -4.67
CA GLN A 124 12.33 16.43 -4.39
C GLN A 124 11.33 17.55 -4.06
N GLN A 125 10.23 17.64 -4.81
CA GLN A 125 9.15 18.61 -4.55
C GLN A 125 8.48 18.39 -3.20
N LEU A 126 8.17 17.13 -2.86
CA LEU A 126 7.55 16.77 -1.58
C LEU A 126 8.44 17.17 -0.40
N ARG A 127 9.73 16.87 -0.48
CA ARG A 127 10.68 17.25 0.57
C ARG A 127 10.82 18.75 0.76
N GLN A 128 10.88 19.49 -0.34
CA GLN A 128 11.08 20.94 -0.30
C GLN A 128 9.83 21.71 0.13
N ALA A 129 8.66 21.32 -0.41
CA ALA A 129 7.46 22.12 -0.30
C ALA A 129 6.47 21.63 0.77
N TRP A 130 6.31 20.31 0.95
CA TRP A 130 5.28 19.79 1.87
C TRP A 130 5.73 19.81 3.32
N GLN A 131 7.01 19.68 3.60
CA GLN A 131 7.60 19.66 4.94
C GLN A 131 6.86 18.69 5.89
N LEU A 132 6.36 17.58 5.32
CA LEU A 132 5.62 16.54 6.04
C LEU A 132 6.61 15.47 6.51
N PRO A 133 6.73 15.20 7.81
CA PRO A 133 7.53 14.09 8.31
C PRO A 133 6.99 12.76 7.79
N VAL A 134 7.82 12.00 7.07
CA VAL A 134 7.47 10.67 6.53
C VAL A 134 8.39 9.60 7.09
N GLU A 135 7.89 8.36 7.19
CA GLU A 135 8.66 7.18 7.62
C GLU A 135 9.21 6.38 6.43
N GLY A 136 8.69 6.64 5.23
CA GLY A 136 9.11 5.99 4.00
C GLY A 136 8.47 6.61 2.78
N TRP A 137 8.93 6.17 1.61
CA TRP A 137 8.38 6.51 0.31
C TRP A 137 7.73 5.29 -0.30
N TYR A 138 6.64 5.45 -1.04
CA TYR A 138 5.97 4.35 -1.72
C TYR A 138 6.00 4.59 -3.24
N LEU A 139 6.47 3.59 -3.98
CA LEU A 139 6.44 3.59 -5.45
C LEU A 139 5.14 2.93 -5.91
N PRO A 140 4.20 3.68 -6.52
CA PRO A 140 2.85 3.16 -6.79
C PRO A 140 2.76 2.25 -8.03
N MET A 141 3.87 2.03 -8.72
CA MET A 141 3.96 1.11 -9.85
C MET A 141 4.06 -0.33 -9.35
N GLU A 142 2.90 -0.98 -9.22
CA GLU A 142 2.80 -2.35 -8.71
C GLU A 142 3.44 -3.35 -9.67
N LEU A 143 4.18 -4.29 -9.11
CA LEU A 143 4.83 -5.36 -9.87
C LEU A 143 3.91 -6.58 -9.99
N ASP A 144 4.12 -7.37 -11.04
CA ASP A 144 3.41 -8.64 -11.21
C ASP A 144 4.25 -9.70 -11.90
N ASP A 145 3.88 -10.96 -11.74
CA ASP A 145 4.57 -12.10 -12.30
C ASP A 145 4.19 -12.42 -13.76
N GLN A 146 3.31 -11.62 -14.37
CA GLN A 146 2.98 -11.71 -15.81
C GLN A 146 3.99 -10.90 -16.64
N HIS A 147 4.09 -9.60 -16.34
CA HIS A 147 4.92 -8.66 -17.09
C HIS A 147 6.41 -8.79 -16.74
N PHE A 148 6.71 -9.21 -15.50
CA PHE A 148 8.05 -9.48 -15.01
C PHE A 148 8.37 -10.99 -14.93
N ARG A 149 7.72 -11.81 -15.80
CA ARG A 149 8.00 -13.23 -15.90
C ARG A 149 9.41 -13.51 -16.40
N ASP A 150 9.92 -12.68 -17.31
CA ASP A 150 11.25 -12.82 -17.90
C ASP A 150 12.34 -12.43 -16.88
N PRO A 151 13.35 -13.31 -16.63
CA PRO A 151 14.48 -12.99 -15.75
C PRO A 151 15.26 -11.75 -16.18
N ALA A 152 15.46 -11.50 -17.48
CA ALA A 152 16.19 -10.33 -17.97
C ALA A 152 15.45 -9.03 -17.67
N ARG A 153 14.11 -9.03 -17.75
CA ARG A 153 13.29 -7.88 -17.34
C ARG A 153 13.42 -7.60 -15.85
N ARG A 154 13.45 -8.64 -15.01
CA ARG A 154 13.65 -8.49 -13.56
C ARG A 154 15.03 -7.92 -13.24
N GLU A 155 16.07 -8.36 -13.93
CA GLU A 155 17.43 -7.86 -13.71
C GLU A 155 17.55 -6.37 -14.07
N ALA A 156 16.98 -5.95 -15.21
CA ALA A 156 16.92 -4.55 -15.59
C ALA A 156 16.16 -3.71 -14.56
N LEU A 157 15.02 -4.21 -14.06
CA LEU A 157 14.23 -3.57 -13.01
C LEU A 157 15.04 -3.44 -11.70
N PHE A 158 15.75 -4.48 -11.28
CA PHE A 158 16.57 -4.45 -10.07
C PHE A 158 17.62 -3.37 -10.12
N SER A 159 18.35 -3.26 -11.23
CA SER A 159 19.36 -2.21 -11.42
C SER A 159 18.77 -0.80 -11.30
N GLN A 160 17.60 -0.58 -11.90
CA GLN A 160 16.91 0.71 -11.85
C GLN A 160 16.38 1.03 -10.45
N LEU A 161 15.73 0.07 -9.78
CA LEU A 161 15.21 0.25 -8.43
C LEU A 161 16.33 0.47 -7.41
N GLN A 162 17.45 -0.24 -7.55
CA GLN A 162 18.60 -0.04 -6.70
C GLN A 162 19.19 1.37 -6.87
N ALA A 163 19.34 1.85 -8.12
CA ALA A 163 19.84 3.19 -8.41
C ALA A 163 18.88 4.28 -7.88
N PHE A 164 17.58 4.06 -7.99
CA PHE A 164 16.56 4.97 -7.46
C PHE A 164 16.54 4.99 -5.92
N ASN A 165 16.54 3.82 -5.27
CA ASN A 165 16.49 3.70 -3.82
C ASN A 165 17.66 4.43 -3.12
N ARG A 166 18.86 4.40 -3.72
CA ARG A 166 20.03 5.12 -3.18
C ARG A 166 19.89 6.65 -3.13
N GLN A 167 18.92 7.22 -3.85
CA GLN A 167 18.68 8.66 -3.90
C GLN A 167 17.67 9.12 -2.85
N LEU A 168 17.02 8.18 -2.17
CA LEU A 168 16.00 8.47 -1.17
C LEU A 168 16.62 8.50 0.23
N ASP A 169 16.07 9.35 1.10
CA ASP A 169 16.51 9.51 2.49
C ASP A 169 15.78 8.61 3.51
N LYS A 170 14.76 7.88 3.04
CA LYS A 170 13.93 6.98 3.83
C LYS A 170 13.66 5.68 3.05
N PRO A 171 13.28 4.58 3.71
CA PRO A 171 12.98 3.32 3.04
C PRO A 171 11.97 3.45 1.90
N LEU A 172 12.26 2.78 0.79
CA LEU A 172 11.34 2.68 -0.35
C LEU A 172 10.44 1.45 -0.19
N HIS A 173 9.14 1.67 -0.23
CA HIS A 173 8.12 0.63 -0.25
C HIS A 173 7.65 0.39 -1.68
N ILE A 174 7.39 -0.87 -2.03
CA ILE A 174 6.81 -1.28 -3.32
C ILE A 174 5.88 -2.46 -3.10
N SER A 175 4.82 -2.58 -3.90
CA SER A 175 3.93 -3.73 -3.86
C SER A 175 4.00 -4.58 -5.12
N ALA A 176 3.63 -5.86 -4.96
CA ALA A 176 3.52 -6.81 -6.04
C ALA A 176 2.27 -7.69 -5.84
N PHE A 177 1.69 -8.16 -6.94
CA PHE A 177 0.64 -9.17 -6.93
C PHE A 177 1.01 -10.37 -7.81
N SER A 178 0.32 -11.49 -7.64
CA SER A 178 0.54 -12.69 -8.44
C SER A 178 -0.61 -12.89 -9.42
N ALA A 179 -0.26 -13.02 -10.71
CA ALA A 179 -1.19 -13.39 -11.80
C ALA A 179 -1.15 -14.89 -12.11
N GLY A 180 -0.39 -15.69 -11.34
CA GLY A 180 -0.26 -17.13 -11.53
C GLY A 180 0.71 -17.55 -12.65
N LYS A 181 1.63 -16.67 -13.04
CA LYS A 181 2.58 -16.91 -14.15
C LYS A 181 3.93 -17.46 -13.70
N LEU A 182 4.31 -17.22 -12.46
CA LEU A 182 5.44 -17.86 -11.80
C LEU A 182 4.93 -18.87 -10.77
N SER A 183 5.69 -19.94 -10.51
CA SER A 183 5.37 -20.80 -9.37
C SER A 183 5.55 -20.02 -8.04
N PRO A 184 4.85 -20.40 -6.96
CA PRO A 184 4.98 -19.74 -5.65
C PRO A 184 6.42 -19.57 -5.20
N ARG A 185 7.26 -20.61 -5.36
CA ARG A 185 8.68 -20.57 -4.99
C ARG A 185 9.48 -19.56 -5.80
N VAL A 186 9.26 -19.50 -7.11
CA VAL A 186 10.00 -18.57 -8.00
C VAL A 186 9.56 -17.13 -7.73
N ASN A 187 8.26 -16.91 -7.54
CA ASN A 187 7.73 -15.59 -7.15
C ASN A 187 8.29 -15.13 -5.81
N ALA A 188 8.31 -16.00 -4.81
CA ALA A 188 8.87 -15.69 -3.49
C ALA A 188 10.37 -15.34 -3.57
N ALA A 189 11.15 -16.09 -4.33
CA ALA A 189 12.58 -15.82 -4.54
C ALA A 189 12.81 -14.46 -5.22
N TRP A 190 11.97 -14.11 -6.19
CA TRP A 190 12.03 -12.79 -6.84
C TRP A 190 11.73 -11.64 -5.87
N LEU A 191 10.65 -11.75 -5.11
CA LEU A 191 10.30 -10.72 -4.11
C LEU A 191 11.37 -10.61 -3.01
N ASP A 192 11.98 -11.74 -2.66
CA ASP A 192 13.09 -11.80 -1.70
C ASP A 192 14.33 -11.07 -2.22
N GLN A 193 14.63 -11.18 -3.51
CA GLN A 193 15.70 -10.41 -4.16
C GLN A 193 15.43 -8.91 -4.12
N LEU A 194 14.18 -8.48 -4.39
CA LEU A 194 13.78 -7.06 -4.24
C LEU A 194 14.00 -6.55 -2.82
N ALA A 195 13.60 -7.33 -1.81
CA ALA A 195 13.86 -6.98 -0.41
C ALA A 195 15.37 -6.93 -0.10
N GLY A 196 16.18 -7.76 -0.75
CA GLY A 196 17.64 -7.73 -0.68
C GLY A 196 18.28 -6.44 -1.18
N LEU A 197 17.58 -5.64 -1.99
CA LEU A 197 17.99 -4.29 -2.41
C LEU A 197 17.74 -3.22 -1.33
N GLY A 198 17.23 -3.59 -0.16
CA GLY A 198 16.84 -2.67 0.91
C GLY A 198 15.44 -2.08 0.73
N LEU A 199 14.60 -2.70 -0.11
CA LEU A 199 13.21 -2.29 -0.30
C LEU A 199 12.29 -2.93 0.74
N SER A 200 11.25 -2.20 1.16
CA SER A 200 10.11 -2.76 1.89
C SER A 200 9.10 -3.31 0.89
N VAL A 201 9.10 -4.62 0.69
CA VAL A 201 8.27 -5.29 -0.33
C VAL A 201 6.98 -5.79 0.29
N TRP A 202 5.86 -5.51 -0.39
CA TRP A 202 4.50 -5.91 -0.01
C TRP A 202 3.90 -6.80 -1.09
N TRP A 203 3.48 -8.00 -0.73
CA TRP A 203 2.72 -8.88 -1.62
C TRP A 203 1.23 -8.74 -1.34
N GLN A 204 0.43 -8.52 -2.40
CA GLN A 204 -1.03 -8.40 -2.31
C GLN A 204 -1.66 -9.79 -2.34
N ASP A 205 -2.54 -10.09 -1.38
CA ASP A 205 -3.16 -11.41 -1.24
C ASP A 205 -4.19 -11.73 -2.33
N GLY A 206 -4.62 -10.74 -3.11
CA GLY A 206 -5.55 -10.88 -4.23
C GLY A 206 -6.95 -11.39 -3.82
N ALA A 207 -7.31 -11.26 -2.53
CA ALA A 207 -8.58 -11.78 -2.02
C ALA A 207 -9.78 -11.01 -2.57
N GLY A 208 -9.62 -9.69 -2.75
CA GLY A 208 -10.68 -8.81 -3.23
C GLY A 208 -10.95 -8.95 -4.72
N THR A 209 -9.91 -9.14 -5.52
CA THR A 209 -10.06 -9.34 -6.97
C THR A 209 -10.49 -10.77 -7.32
N GLY A 210 -10.12 -11.76 -6.48
CA GLY A 210 -10.49 -13.16 -6.66
C GLY A 210 -9.98 -13.81 -7.94
N ARG A 211 -8.96 -13.22 -8.61
CA ARG A 211 -8.41 -13.74 -9.88
C ARG A 211 -7.79 -15.12 -9.74
N LEU A 212 -7.14 -15.38 -8.61
CA LEU A 212 -6.60 -16.70 -8.29
C LEU A 212 -7.47 -17.42 -7.25
N PRO A 213 -7.67 -18.75 -7.38
CA PRO A 213 -8.36 -19.54 -6.38
C PRO A 213 -7.74 -19.40 -4.99
N PRO A 214 -8.53 -19.49 -3.90
CA PRO A 214 -8.02 -19.32 -2.53
C PRO A 214 -6.83 -20.23 -2.19
N LEU A 215 -6.88 -21.50 -2.60
CA LEU A 215 -5.80 -22.47 -2.35
C LEU A 215 -4.49 -22.07 -3.06
N VAL A 216 -4.58 -21.51 -4.28
CA VAL A 216 -3.42 -21.01 -5.02
C VAL A 216 -2.81 -19.82 -4.32
N ARG A 217 -3.63 -18.84 -3.89
CA ARG A 217 -3.18 -17.67 -3.13
C ARG A 217 -2.50 -18.08 -1.82
N GLN A 218 -3.06 -19.05 -1.12
CA GLN A 218 -2.45 -19.64 0.08
C GLN A 218 -1.06 -20.22 -0.21
N GLY A 219 -0.90 -20.94 -1.34
CA GLY A 219 0.39 -21.47 -1.75
C GLY A 219 1.43 -20.39 -2.03
N TYR A 220 1.03 -19.24 -2.63
CA TYR A 220 1.92 -18.09 -2.78
C TYR A 220 2.32 -17.52 -1.41
N GLU A 221 1.37 -17.27 -0.53
CA GLU A 221 1.64 -16.69 0.80
C GLU A 221 2.58 -17.59 1.63
N GLN A 222 2.34 -18.89 1.65
CA GLN A 222 3.15 -19.87 2.38
C GLN A 222 4.60 -19.95 1.88
N ALA A 223 4.85 -19.60 0.62
CA ALA A 223 6.19 -19.60 0.05
C ALA A 223 6.98 -18.33 0.39
N LEU A 224 6.32 -17.25 0.84
CA LEU A 224 6.98 -15.97 1.11
C LEU A 224 7.90 -16.05 2.34
N PRO A 225 9.11 -15.47 2.29
CA PRO A 225 9.92 -15.26 3.49
C PRO A 225 9.29 -14.17 4.37
N CYS A 226 9.47 -14.28 5.69
CA CYS A 226 8.85 -13.39 6.69
C CYS A 226 9.13 -11.89 6.50
N ARG A 227 10.22 -11.54 5.80
CA ARG A 227 10.55 -10.14 5.51
C ARG A 227 9.67 -9.47 4.46
N ILE A 228 8.88 -10.26 3.70
CA ILE A 228 7.89 -9.74 2.76
C ILE A 228 6.61 -9.46 3.52
N GLY A 229 6.13 -8.22 3.46
CA GLY A 229 4.84 -7.85 4.03
C GLY A 229 3.68 -8.35 3.18
N VAL A 230 2.51 -8.52 3.79
CA VAL A 230 1.29 -8.95 3.10
C VAL A 230 0.25 -7.84 3.16
N VAL A 231 -0.29 -7.48 2.00
CA VAL A 231 -1.44 -6.58 1.88
C VAL A 231 -2.70 -7.41 1.84
N ARG A 232 -3.58 -7.20 2.81
CA ARG A 232 -4.90 -7.81 2.92
C ARG A 232 -5.94 -6.93 2.27
N GLU A 233 -6.59 -7.42 1.25
CA GLU A 233 -7.61 -6.65 0.54
C GLU A 233 -8.92 -6.62 1.33
N ALA A 234 -9.40 -5.41 1.67
CA ALA A 234 -10.63 -5.15 2.41
C ALA A 234 -11.83 -4.88 1.49
N PHE A 235 -11.81 -5.42 0.29
CA PHE A 235 -12.86 -5.26 -0.71
C PHE A 235 -13.14 -6.56 -1.44
N ARG A 236 -14.26 -6.58 -2.15
CA ARG A 236 -14.62 -7.60 -3.13
C ARG A 236 -14.99 -6.92 -4.45
N GLN A 237 -14.27 -7.23 -5.51
CA GLN A 237 -14.59 -6.74 -6.85
C GLN A 237 -15.96 -7.27 -7.30
N VAL A 238 -16.82 -6.37 -7.81
CA VAL A 238 -18.16 -6.69 -8.31
C VAL A 238 -18.31 -6.37 -9.79
N SER A 239 -17.37 -5.65 -10.41
CA SER A 239 -17.33 -5.43 -11.85
C SER A 239 -16.85 -6.67 -12.59
N ALA A 240 -17.41 -6.93 -13.77
CA ALA A 240 -16.91 -7.97 -14.66
C ALA A 240 -15.54 -7.60 -15.26
N PRO A 241 -14.75 -8.59 -15.70
CA PRO A 241 -13.51 -8.34 -16.42
C PRO A 241 -13.71 -7.40 -17.61
N GLY A 242 -12.79 -6.46 -17.81
CA GLY A 242 -12.87 -5.46 -18.90
C GLY A 242 -13.81 -4.28 -18.65
N GLN A 243 -14.57 -4.28 -17.57
CA GLN A 243 -15.37 -3.14 -17.13
C GLN A 243 -14.61 -2.24 -16.15
N ALA A 244 -15.04 -0.98 -16.01
CA ALA A 244 -14.51 -0.08 -14.99
C ALA A 244 -14.58 -0.75 -13.60
N PHE A 245 -13.48 -0.67 -12.86
CA PHE A 245 -13.35 -1.31 -11.55
C PHE A 245 -14.42 -0.81 -10.58
N ARG A 246 -15.18 -1.74 -10.01
CA ARG A 246 -16.12 -1.49 -8.92
C ARG A 246 -15.93 -2.57 -7.87
N ALA A 247 -15.96 -2.16 -6.61
CA ALA A 247 -15.78 -3.07 -5.48
C ALA A 247 -16.68 -2.66 -4.32
N GLU A 248 -17.05 -3.66 -3.53
CA GLU A 248 -17.77 -3.53 -2.28
C GLU A 248 -16.83 -3.81 -1.10
N PRO A 249 -17.08 -3.21 0.08
CA PRO A 249 -16.35 -3.52 1.29
C PRO A 249 -16.40 -5.01 1.65
N ALA A 250 -15.28 -5.54 2.11
CA ALA A 250 -15.17 -6.88 2.66
C ALA A 250 -14.23 -6.89 3.87
N GLU A 251 -14.41 -7.81 4.80
CA GLU A 251 -13.48 -7.94 5.92
C GLU A 251 -12.19 -8.63 5.48
N PRO A 252 -11.02 -8.01 5.70
CA PRO A 252 -9.74 -8.61 5.38
C PRO A 252 -9.48 -9.80 6.33
N LYS A 253 -8.98 -10.90 5.79
CA LYS A 253 -8.59 -12.06 6.60
C LYS A 253 -7.15 -11.85 7.08
N LEU A 254 -7.01 -11.26 8.27
CA LEU A 254 -5.70 -11.18 8.93
C LEU A 254 -5.24 -12.60 9.32
N ALA A 255 -3.97 -12.90 9.12
CA ALA A 255 -3.39 -14.19 9.49
C ALA A 255 -2.43 -14.02 10.66
N SER A 256 -2.41 -15.00 11.55
CA SER A 256 -1.37 -15.09 12.58
C SER A 256 -0.11 -15.68 11.96
N GLY A 257 0.68 -14.85 11.31
CA GLY A 257 1.90 -15.26 10.63
C GLY A 257 3.11 -14.41 11.07
N CYS A 258 4.25 -14.66 10.44
CA CYS A 258 5.47 -13.87 10.68
C CYS A 258 5.54 -12.59 9.83
N HIS A 259 4.61 -12.40 8.90
CA HIS A 259 4.59 -11.27 7.98
C HIS A 259 4.06 -10.00 8.64
N ALA A 260 4.67 -8.86 8.34
CA ALA A 260 4.02 -7.58 8.57
C ALA A 260 2.76 -7.49 7.70
N GLU A 261 1.66 -6.99 8.24
CA GLU A 261 0.41 -6.86 7.48
C GLU A 261 0.03 -5.39 7.25
N ALA A 262 -0.59 -5.14 6.11
CA ALA A 262 -1.25 -3.88 5.77
C ALA A 262 -2.62 -4.17 5.15
N VAL A 263 -3.58 -3.26 5.28
CA VAL A 263 -4.93 -3.43 4.74
C VAL A 263 -5.16 -2.46 3.58
N PHE A 264 -5.55 -2.97 2.44
CA PHE A 264 -5.95 -2.20 1.26
C PHE A 264 -7.48 -2.29 1.05
N ALA A 265 -8.22 -1.22 1.17
CA ALA A 265 -7.77 0.11 1.48
C ALA A 265 -8.65 0.74 2.57
N LEU A 266 -8.16 1.81 3.20
CA LEU A 266 -8.88 2.60 4.19
C LEU A 266 -10.33 2.90 3.76
N ARG A 267 -10.56 3.25 2.49
CA ARG A 267 -11.88 3.56 1.92
C ARG A 267 -12.95 2.50 2.18
N TYR A 268 -12.56 1.23 2.26
CA TYR A 268 -13.48 0.10 2.51
C TYR A 268 -13.69 -0.21 3.99
N ARG A 269 -13.02 0.53 4.90
CA ARG A 269 -13.22 0.31 6.33
C ARG A 269 -14.51 1.00 6.83
N PRO A 270 -15.27 0.38 7.74
CA PRO A 270 -16.60 0.88 8.16
C PRO A 270 -16.60 2.34 8.62
N TRP A 271 -15.55 2.76 9.32
CA TRP A 271 -15.43 4.14 9.81
C TRP A 271 -15.09 5.15 8.70
N ALA A 272 -14.39 4.70 7.66
CA ALA A 272 -13.99 5.56 6.55
C ALA A 272 -15.11 5.72 5.51
N GLN A 273 -15.98 4.72 5.34
CA GLN A 273 -17.12 4.79 4.40
C GLN A 273 -18.10 5.92 4.72
N LYS A 274 -18.16 6.35 5.97
CA LYS A 274 -19.01 7.46 6.41
C LYS A 274 -18.47 8.83 6.00
N VAL A 275 -17.20 8.92 5.63
CA VAL A 275 -16.49 10.17 5.34
C VAL A 275 -16.01 10.22 3.89
N LEU A 276 -15.34 9.16 3.43
CA LEU A 276 -14.79 9.12 2.08
C LEU A 276 -15.90 8.84 1.05
N PRO A 277 -16.00 9.64 -0.02
CA PRO A 277 -16.97 9.40 -1.09
C PRO A 277 -16.78 8.01 -1.70
N GLN A 278 -17.85 7.25 -1.78
CA GLN A 278 -17.86 5.93 -2.41
C GLN A 278 -17.97 6.04 -3.95
N ASN A 279 -17.69 4.97 -4.67
CA ASN A 279 -17.78 4.92 -6.13
C ASN A 279 -19.22 4.99 -6.61
#